data_77bd233ab54d6753f11729efb8cb1c82
#
_entry.id   77bd233ab54d6753f11729efb8cb1c82
#
_cell.length_a   1.000
_cell.length_b   1.000
_cell.length_c   1.000
_cell.angle_alpha   90.00
_cell.angle_beta   90.00
_cell.angle_gamma   90.00
#
_symmetry.space_group_name_H-M   'P 1'
#
loop_
_entity.id
_entity.type
_entity.pdbx_description
1 polymer ?
#
loop_
_entity_poly.entity_id
_entity_poly.type
_entity_poly.pdbx_seq_one_letter_code
_entity_poly.pdbx_strand_id
1 'polypeptide(L)'
;VLLVSGLTSTVAARTIFVDNLRGHDQCDGSTVDPIDTLVGPVRTFDRALALARQTDTIHLVNTGRPYRGDLRLFGHRHSGFPTRPFRIRGNGSVISGAKPVPTAAWRSRGNLWWMAPRRKGHYLLLKDGNPLPRHSLDTDTPASNLLSIPKGHWASWRGRIYYRTDALLDHGDQNLAIAGDDCGITLYAIRHVVIENLTVRHWRLDGISAPGLCSDVVLRNVICRENGRAGMTISGTSRIRGEDLELTDNGKHSLLVEGFGVADLKNARLTPPPTLAP
;
A
#
# COMPACT_ATOMS: atom_id res chain seq x y z
N VAL A 1 23.60 44.63 -28.45
CA VAL A 1 23.44 43.28 -27.85
C VAL A 1 22.62 43.40 -26.59
N LEU A 2 21.34 43.09 -26.64
CA LEU A 2 20.45 43.06 -25.47
C LEU A 2 20.68 41.72 -24.75
N LEU A 3 21.27 41.75 -23.57
CA LEU A 3 21.31 40.65 -22.63
C LEU A 3 19.94 40.51 -22.00
N VAL A 4 19.13 39.54 -22.45
CA VAL A 4 17.92 39.12 -21.77
C VAL A 4 18.35 38.22 -20.60
N SER A 5 18.46 38.78 -19.41
CA SER A 5 18.62 38.02 -18.17
C SER A 5 17.32 37.32 -17.86
N GLY A 6 17.22 36.05 -18.27
CA GLY A 6 16.11 35.18 -17.90
C GLY A 6 16.11 34.95 -16.38
N LEU A 7 15.22 35.62 -15.68
CA LEU A 7 14.85 35.29 -14.29
C LEU A 7 14.29 33.87 -14.26
N THR A 8 15.12 32.87 -14.02
CA THR A 8 14.65 31.55 -13.64
C THR A 8 14.02 31.65 -12.26
N SER A 9 12.71 31.85 -12.23
CA SER A 9 11.93 31.73 -11.00
C SER A 9 12.11 30.31 -10.45
N THR A 10 12.96 30.15 -9.46
CA THR A 10 13.07 28.89 -8.73
C THR A 10 11.82 28.72 -7.89
N VAL A 11 10.83 27.98 -8.41
CA VAL A 11 9.67 27.60 -7.60
C VAL A 11 10.18 26.85 -6.37
N ALA A 12 9.94 27.40 -5.19
CA ALA A 12 10.30 26.75 -3.92
C ALA A 12 9.53 25.45 -3.78
N ALA A 13 10.20 24.40 -3.29
CA ALA A 13 9.55 23.14 -2.95
C ALA A 13 8.50 23.39 -1.85
N ARG A 14 7.27 22.93 -2.07
CA ARG A 14 6.17 23.07 -1.13
C ARG A 14 6.01 21.79 -0.31
N THR A 15 5.42 21.90 0.87
CA THR A 15 4.89 20.78 1.63
C THR A 15 3.37 20.76 1.48
N ILE A 16 2.83 19.61 1.14
CA ILE A 16 1.39 19.34 1.06
C ILE A 16 1.03 18.40 2.20
N PHE A 17 0.26 18.89 3.14
CA PHE A 17 -0.19 18.13 4.30
C PHE A 17 -1.45 17.32 3.96
N VAL A 18 -1.44 16.06 4.39
CA VAL A 18 -2.57 15.14 4.24
C VAL A 18 -3.01 14.69 5.63
N ASP A 19 -4.28 14.87 5.95
CA ASP A 19 -4.89 14.44 7.21
C ASP A 19 -6.20 13.70 6.90
N ASN A 20 -6.23 12.39 7.11
CA ASN A 20 -7.38 11.55 6.78
C ASN A 20 -8.59 11.74 7.73
N LEU A 21 -8.44 12.47 8.81
CA LEU A 21 -9.53 12.78 9.75
C LEU A 21 -10.03 14.23 9.62
N ARG A 22 -9.12 15.21 9.69
CA ARG A 22 -9.46 16.64 9.71
C ARG A 22 -9.33 17.32 8.36
N GLY A 23 -8.61 16.71 7.40
CA GLY A 23 -8.39 17.27 6.07
C GLY A 23 -9.66 17.33 5.23
N HIS A 24 -9.65 18.24 4.25
CA HIS A 24 -10.72 18.42 3.27
C HIS A 24 -10.15 18.65 1.87
N ASP A 25 -10.68 17.97 0.85
CA ASP A 25 -10.10 18.03 -0.51
C ASP A 25 -10.37 19.33 -1.27
N GLN A 26 -11.11 20.28 -0.70
CA GLN A 26 -11.18 21.65 -1.19
C GLN A 26 -9.99 22.49 -0.72
N CYS A 27 -9.29 22.07 0.34
CA CYS A 27 -8.13 22.77 0.85
C CYS A 27 -6.93 22.69 -0.10
N ASP A 28 -5.98 23.60 0.12
CA ASP A 28 -4.76 23.76 -0.67
C ASP A 28 -3.59 22.87 -0.20
N GLY A 29 -3.70 22.24 0.98
CA GLY A 29 -2.67 21.41 1.58
C GLY A 29 -1.52 22.19 2.24
N SER A 30 -1.60 23.52 2.35
CA SER A 30 -0.45 24.34 2.75
C SER A 30 -0.14 24.31 4.25
N THR A 31 -1.09 23.96 5.09
CA THR A 31 -0.93 23.93 6.56
C THR A 31 -1.35 22.59 7.15
N VAL A 32 -0.75 22.23 8.31
CA VAL A 32 -1.05 20.99 9.03
C VAL A 32 -2.40 21.06 9.75
N ASP A 33 -2.77 22.25 10.23
CA ASP A 33 -4.06 22.47 10.87
C ASP A 33 -5.02 23.18 9.92
N PRO A 34 -6.31 22.83 9.94
CA PRO A 34 -7.33 23.55 9.21
C PRO A 34 -7.43 25.00 9.72
N ILE A 35 -7.35 25.97 8.81
CA ILE A 35 -7.50 27.40 9.11
C ILE A 35 -8.89 27.86 8.69
N ASP A 36 -9.29 27.52 7.45
CA ASP A 36 -10.61 27.82 6.92
C ASP A 36 -11.06 26.74 5.91
N THR A 37 -12.04 27.00 5.08
CA THR A 37 -12.59 26.04 4.11
C THR A 37 -11.65 25.74 2.94
N LEU A 38 -10.64 26.56 2.69
CA LEU A 38 -9.71 26.46 1.56
C LEU A 38 -8.25 26.31 1.99
N VAL A 39 -7.91 26.72 3.21
CA VAL A 39 -6.55 26.66 3.77
C VAL A 39 -6.49 25.61 4.86
N GLY A 40 -5.77 24.54 4.61
CA GLY A 40 -5.67 23.39 5.52
C GLY A 40 -5.15 22.15 4.84
N PRO A 41 -5.06 21.02 5.57
CA PRO A 41 -4.63 19.75 5.00
C PRO A 41 -5.68 19.20 4.05
N VAL A 42 -5.25 18.51 3.01
CA VAL A 42 -6.15 17.72 2.17
C VAL A 42 -6.47 16.37 2.84
N ARG A 43 -7.57 15.74 2.44
CA ARG A 43 -7.99 14.47 3.04
C ARG A 43 -7.42 13.24 2.33
N THR A 44 -7.33 13.29 0.99
CA THR A 44 -7.03 12.11 0.17
C THR A 44 -5.67 12.20 -0.52
N PHE A 45 -5.10 11.03 -0.83
CA PHE A 45 -3.90 10.94 -1.65
C PHE A 45 -4.11 11.47 -3.06
N ASP A 46 -5.28 11.21 -3.66
CA ASP A 46 -5.62 11.70 -5.00
C ASP A 46 -5.53 13.23 -5.06
N ARG A 47 -6.06 13.92 -4.05
CA ARG A 47 -5.97 15.37 -3.98
C ARG A 47 -4.53 15.84 -3.75
N ALA A 48 -3.81 15.22 -2.83
CA ALA A 48 -2.41 15.56 -2.57
C ALA A 48 -1.55 15.39 -3.82
N LEU A 49 -1.67 14.26 -4.53
CA LEU A 49 -0.97 13.99 -5.78
C LEU A 49 -1.40 14.95 -6.90
N ALA A 50 -2.67 15.34 -6.94
CA ALA A 50 -3.16 16.34 -7.90
C ALA A 50 -2.57 17.74 -7.67
N LEU A 51 -2.28 18.11 -6.45
CA LEU A 51 -1.65 19.39 -6.08
C LEU A 51 -0.12 19.35 -6.25
N ALA A 52 0.49 18.18 -6.00
CA ALA A 52 1.94 18.03 -5.97
C ALA A 52 2.57 18.27 -7.34
N ARG A 53 3.75 18.87 -7.32
CA ARG A 53 4.64 19.12 -8.45
C ARG A 53 6.01 18.52 -8.18
N GLN A 54 6.87 18.57 -9.16
CA GLN A 54 8.27 18.16 -9.00
C GLN A 54 8.89 18.84 -7.77
N THR A 55 9.69 18.08 -7.02
CA THR A 55 10.39 18.52 -5.81
C THR A 55 9.53 18.80 -4.57
N ASP A 56 8.20 18.75 -4.67
CA ASP A 56 7.32 18.92 -3.51
C ASP A 56 7.45 17.77 -2.50
N THR A 57 6.98 18.03 -1.29
CA THR A 57 6.87 17.02 -0.22
C THR A 57 5.40 16.78 0.08
N ILE A 58 4.95 15.54 0.05
CA ILE A 58 3.67 15.12 0.65
C ILE A 58 3.97 14.65 2.07
N HIS A 59 3.33 15.28 3.05
CA HIS A 59 3.51 14.99 4.47
C HIS A 59 2.22 14.42 5.05
N LEU A 60 2.26 13.17 5.51
CA LEU A 60 1.12 12.52 6.15
C LEU A 60 1.10 12.87 7.63
N VAL A 61 -0.01 13.40 8.11
CA VAL A 61 -0.24 13.61 9.53
C VAL A 61 -0.52 12.26 10.18
N ASN A 62 0.24 11.89 11.20
CA ASN A 62 -0.03 10.64 11.93
C ASN A 62 -1.26 10.82 12.82
N THR A 63 -2.40 10.38 12.32
CA THR A 63 -3.69 10.49 13.02
C THR A 63 -4.02 9.28 13.90
N GLY A 64 -3.13 8.27 13.94
CA GLY A 64 -3.40 6.97 14.56
C GLY A 64 -4.40 6.10 13.79
N ARG A 65 -5.02 6.61 12.72
CA ARG A 65 -5.93 5.88 11.83
C ARG A 65 -5.28 5.59 10.48
N PRO A 66 -5.38 4.35 9.95
CA PRO A 66 -4.82 4.04 8.64
C PRO A 66 -5.40 4.91 7.52
N TYR A 67 -4.53 5.41 6.67
CA TYR A 67 -4.92 6.03 5.40
C TYR A 67 -5.49 4.99 4.44
N ARG A 68 -6.49 5.37 3.67
CA ARG A 68 -7.11 4.58 2.61
C ARG A 68 -6.78 5.20 1.26
N GLY A 69 -6.74 4.35 0.23
CA GLY A 69 -6.29 4.76 -1.10
C GLY A 69 -4.81 4.48 -1.33
N ASP A 70 -4.43 4.37 -2.58
CA ASP A 70 -3.08 4.06 -3.03
C ASP A 70 -2.31 5.34 -3.45
N LEU A 71 -1.00 5.29 -3.34
CA LEU A 71 -0.10 6.34 -3.81
C LEU A 71 0.49 5.93 -5.17
N ARG A 72 0.08 6.60 -6.25
CA ARG A 72 0.60 6.36 -7.60
C ARG A 72 1.48 7.52 -8.05
N LEU A 73 2.79 7.30 -8.08
CA LEU A 73 3.77 8.29 -8.50
C LEU A 73 4.14 8.06 -9.97
N PHE A 74 4.01 9.12 -10.78
CA PHE A 74 4.36 9.13 -12.19
C PHE A 74 5.47 10.14 -12.46
N GLY A 75 6.50 9.74 -13.24
CA GLY A 75 7.74 10.46 -13.41
C GLY A 75 7.61 11.89 -13.93
N HIS A 76 6.69 12.14 -14.82
CA HIS A 76 6.48 13.49 -15.37
C HIS A 76 6.00 14.51 -14.33
N ARG A 77 5.46 14.06 -13.19
CA ARG A 77 4.85 14.93 -12.18
C ARG A 77 5.48 14.80 -10.80
N HIS A 78 5.85 13.58 -10.39
CA HIS A 78 6.26 13.27 -9.03
C HIS A 78 7.74 12.86 -8.96
N SER A 79 8.57 13.42 -9.82
CA SER A 79 10.03 13.31 -9.75
C SER A 79 10.64 14.52 -9.09
N GLY A 80 11.88 14.37 -8.61
CA GLY A 80 12.68 15.46 -8.11
C GLY A 80 13.94 15.69 -8.93
N PHE A 81 14.92 16.33 -8.29
CA PHE A 81 16.28 16.52 -8.78
C PHE A 81 17.27 15.98 -7.73
N PRO A 82 18.53 15.75 -8.08
CA PRO A 82 19.51 15.19 -7.14
C PRO A 82 19.60 15.96 -5.81
N THR A 83 19.57 17.28 -5.85
CA THR A 83 19.66 18.16 -4.68
C THR A 83 18.30 18.46 -4.05
N ARG A 84 17.19 18.20 -4.76
CA ARG A 84 15.81 18.45 -4.31
C ARG A 84 14.89 17.32 -4.75
N PRO A 85 14.95 16.15 -4.07
CA PRO A 85 14.08 15.03 -4.40
C PRO A 85 12.62 15.32 -4.07
N PHE A 86 11.71 14.69 -4.81
CA PHE A 86 10.32 14.61 -4.41
C PHE A 86 10.21 13.71 -3.16
N ARG A 87 9.37 14.07 -2.19
CA ARG A 87 9.32 13.35 -0.92
C ARG A 87 7.92 12.91 -0.53
N ILE A 88 7.83 11.72 0.04
CA ILE A 88 6.68 11.24 0.82
C ILE A 88 7.16 11.04 2.25
N ARG A 89 6.68 11.84 3.18
CA ARG A 89 6.95 11.69 4.62
C ARG A 89 5.76 11.08 5.31
N GLY A 90 5.91 9.84 5.71
CA GLY A 90 4.84 9.08 6.37
C GLY A 90 4.64 9.45 7.83
N ASN A 91 5.67 9.95 8.51
CA ASN A 91 5.59 10.34 9.92
C ASN A 91 5.03 9.22 10.83
N GLY A 92 5.39 7.96 10.54
CA GLY A 92 4.87 6.79 11.24
C GLY A 92 3.44 6.38 10.88
N SER A 93 2.84 7.01 9.87
CA SER A 93 1.49 6.67 9.40
C SER A 93 1.42 5.28 8.77
N VAL A 94 0.22 4.73 8.75
CA VAL A 94 -0.10 3.45 8.11
C VAL A 94 -0.96 3.71 6.87
N ILE A 95 -0.58 3.11 5.73
CA ILE A 95 -1.44 3.01 4.53
C ILE A 95 -1.97 1.58 4.45
N SER A 96 -3.28 1.42 4.31
CA SER A 96 -3.93 0.11 4.33
C SER A 96 -4.93 -0.06 3.20
N GLY A 97 -4.78 -1.14 2.44
CA GLY A 97 -5.68 -1.58 1.37
C GLY A 97 -6.86 -2.43 1.85
N ALA A 98 -7.03 -2.60 3.16
CA ALA A 98 -8.14 -3.36 3.72
C ALA A 98 -9.48 -2.71 3.38
N LYS A 99 -10.41 -3.49 2.82
CA LYS A 99 -11.79 -3.08 2.51
C LYS A 99 -12.77 -3.90 3.33
N PRO A 100 -13.68 -3.27 4.07
CA PRO A 100 -14.74 -3.98 4.76
C PRO A 100 -15.54 -4.85 3.77
N VAL A 101 -15.90 -6.05 4.19
CA VAL A 101 -16.77 -6.93 3.42
C VAL A 101 -18.18 -6.80 4.00
N PRO A 102 -19.15 -6.28 3.23
CA PRO A 102 -20.52 -6.19 3.70
C PRO A 102 -21.07 -7.57 4.08
N THR A 103 -21.86 -7.64 5.14
CA THR A 103 -22.51 -8.88 5.58
C THR A 103 -23.31 -9.56 4.47
N ALA A 104 -23.98 -8.78 3.64
CA ALA A 104 -24.76 -9.28 2.49
C ALA A 104 -23.91 -9.95 1.39
N ALA A 105 -22.58 -9.77 1.39
CA ALA A 105 -21.68 -10.44 0.46
C ALA A 105 -21.40 -11.89 0.85
N TRP A 106 -21.65 -12.24 2.10
CA TRP A 106 -21.44 -13.57 2.64
C TRP A 106 -22.66 -14.47 2.48
N ARG A 107 -22.39 -15.72 2.16
CA ARG A 107 -23.34 -16.82 2.28
C ARG A 107 -22.85 -17.76 3.37
N SER A 108 -23.74 -18.47 4.05
CA SER A 108 -23.37 -19.36 5.13
C SER A 108 -24.15 -20.67 5.13
N ARG A 109 -23.54 -21.69 5.69
CA ARG A 109 -24.19 -22.95 6.09
C ARG A 109 -23.60 -23.36 7.44
N GLY A 110 -24.35 -23.16 8.49
CA GLY A 110 -23.83 -23.29 9.85
C GLY A 110 -22.70 -22.28 10.10
N ASN A 111 -21.59 -22.77 10.61
CA ASN A 111 -20.41 -21.96 10.89
C ASN A 111 -19.43 -21.78 9.70
N LEU A 112 -19.76 -22.32 8.53
CA LEU A 112 -18.98 -22.14 7.33
C LEU A 112 -19.57 -21.01 6.49
N TRP A 113 -18.80 -19.94 6.30
CA TRP A 113 -19.17 -18.77 5.52
C TRP A 113 -18.34 -18.70 4.25
N TRP A 114 -18.91 -18.20 3.14
CA TRP A 114 -18.16 -18.00 1.90
C TRP A 114 -18.64 -16.79 1.11
N MET A 115 -17.70 -16.24 0.36
CA MET A 115 -17.94 -15.13 -0.58
C MET A 115 -17.11 -15.31 -1.85
N ALA A 116 -17.53 -14.66 -2.93
CA ALA A 116 -16.79 -14.57 -4.17
C ALA A 116 -16.19 -13.16 -4.32
N PRO A 117 -14.90 -12.95 -4.07
CA PRO A 117 -14.28 -11.65 -4.25
C PRO A 117 -14.24 -11.27 -5.74
N ARG A 118 -14.36 -9.97 -6.02
CA ARG A 118 -14.34 -9.45 -7.40
C ARG A 118 -13.01 -9.72 -8.09
N ARG A 119 -11.89 -9.52 -7.38
CA ARG A 119 -10.53 -9.79 -7.87
C ARG A 119 -10.07 -11.15 -7.39
N LYS A 120 -9.38 -11.89 -8.23
CA LYS A 120 -8.94 -13.25 -7.93
C LYS A 120 -7.46 -13.30 -7.55
N GLY A 121 -7.10 -14.28 -6.72
CA GLY A 121 -5.74 -14.55 -6.26
C GLY A 121 -5.24 -13.61 -5.16
N HIS A 122 -4.21 -14.06 -4.46
CA HIS A 122 -3.51 -13.33 -3.39
C HIS A 122 -4.46 -12.78 -2.31
N TYR A 123 -5.41 -13.60 -1.90
CA TYR A 123 -6.38 -13.19 -0.89
C TYR A 123 -5.75 -13.04 0.50
N LEU A 124 -6.25 -12.08 1.23
CA LEU A 124 -6.00 -11.91 2.65
C LEU A 124 -7.34 -11.56 3.30
N LEU A 125 -7.74 -12.36 4.29
CA LEU A 125 -8.93 -12.10 5.10
C LEU A 125 -8.50 -11.54 6.45
N LEU A 126 -9.17 -10.49 6.88
CA LEU A 126 -8.88 -9.76 8.12
C LEU A 126 -10.13 -9.78 8.99
N LYS A 127 -9.92 -9.86 10.30
CA LYS A 127 -10.94 -9.63 11.32
C LYS A 127 -10.41 -8.59 12.29
N ASP A 128 -11.19 -7.55 12.57
CA ASP A 128 -10.81 -6.45 13.46
C ASP A 128 -9.47 -5.80 13.08
N GLY A 129 -9.17 -5.74 11.77
CA GLY A 129 -7.93 -5.17 11.25
C GLY A 129 -6.69 -6.07 11.34
N ASN A 130 -6.83 -7.33 11.79
CA ASN A 130 -5.75 -8.30 11.89
C ASN A 130 -5.93 -9.44 10.90
N PRO A 131 -4.86 -9.93 10.26
CA PRO A 131 -4.93 -11.09 9.39
C PRO A 131 -5.41 -12.34 10.13
N LEU A 132 -6.39 -13.04 9.55
CA LEU A 132 -6.80 -14.34 10.02
C LEU A 132 -5.86 -15.44 9.51
N PRO A 133 -5.63 -16.51 10.27
CA PRO A 133 -4.81 -17.62 9.85
C PRO A 133 -5.42 -18.33 8.63
N ARG A 134 -4.57 -18.60 7.63
CA ARG A 134 -4.96 -19.27 6.40
C ARG A 134 -4.78 -20.77 6.51
N HIS A 135 -5.81 -21.53 6.12
CA HIS A 135 -5.72 -22.98 5.90
C HIS A 135 -5.51 -23.25 4.40
N SER A 136 -4.50 -24.06 4.08
CA SER A 136 -4.23 -24.45 2.69
C SER A 136 -5.17 -25.57 2.26
N LEU A 137 -5.77 -25.38 1.09
CA LEU A 137 -6.55 -26.40 0.40
C LEU A 137 -6.02 -26.53 -1.03
N ASP A 138 -5.85 -27.76 -1.49
CA ASP A 138 -5.49 -28.03 -2.86
C ASP A 138 -6.66 -27.77 -3.80
N THR A 139 -6.39 -27.46 -5.06
CA THR A 139 -7.43 -27.21 -6.09
C THR A 139 -8.34 -28.40 -6.29
N ASP A 140 -7.80 -29.60 -6.14
CA ASP A 140 -8.50 -30.89 -6.32
C ASP A 140 -9.24 -31.37 -5.06
N THR A 141 -9.12 -30.63 -3.95
CA THR A 141 -9.82 -30.93 -2.70
C THR A 141 -11.32 -31.04 -2.94
N PRO A 142 -12.00 -32.15 -2.56
CA PRO A 142 -13.44 -32.26 -2.64
C PRO A 142 -14.15 -31.22 -1.77
N ALA A 143 -15.35 -30.80 -2.20
CA ALA A 143 -16.15 -29.83 -1.43
C ALA A 143 -16.49 -30.31 -0.01
N SER A 144 -16.54 -31.62 0.23
CA SER A 144 -16.72 -32.22 1.56
C SER A 144 -15.65 -31.81 2.56
N ASN A 145 -14.44 -31.55 2.07
CA ASN A 145 -13.31 -31.18 2.92
C ASN A 145 -13.27 -29.70 3.31
N LEU A 146 -14.20 -28.87 2.83
CA LEU A 146 -14.32 -27.50 3.32
C LEU A 146 -14.64 -27.44 4.82
N LEU A 147 -15.21 -28.49 5.38
CA LEU A 147 -15.45 -28.63 6.83
C LEU A 147 -14.17 -28.98 7.61
N SER A 148 -13.05 -29.32 6.94
CA SER A 148 -11.76 -29.52 7.60
C SER A 148 -11.06 -28.20 7.94
N ILE A 149 -11.52 -27.05 7.38
CA ILE A 149 -10.98 -25.76 7.76
C ILE A 149 -11.16 -25.57 9.27
N PRO A 150 -10.09 -25.33 10.04
CA PRO A 150 -10.20 -25.13 11.49
C PRO A 150 -11.07 -23.91 11.81
N LYS A 151 -11.69 -23.90 12.98
CA LYS A 151 -12.43 -22.71 13.46
C LYS A 151 -11.47 -21.51 13.56
N GLY A 152 -11.95 -20.33 13.24
CA GLY A 152 -11.15 -19.11 13.21
C GLY A 152 -10.23 -18.98 11.98
N HIS A 153 -10.17 -20.00 11.11
CA HIS A 153 -9.34 -20.00 9.91
C HIS A 153 -10.16 -19.77 8.65
N TRP A 154 -9.46 -19.32 7.62
CA TRP A 154 -10.03 -19.16 6.29
C TRP A 154 -9.24 -19.94 5.24
N ALA A 155 -9.87 -20.25 4.13
CA ALA A 155 -9.22 -20.86 2.97
C ALA A 155 -9.72 -20.24 1.67
N SER A 156 -8.92 -20.31 0.62
CA SER A 156 -9.36 -20.02 -0.75
C SER A 156 -9.54 -21.33 -1.53
N TRP A 157 -10.69 -21.49 -2.15
CA TRP A 157 -10.98 -22.66 -2.97
C TRP A 157 -11.89 -22.29 -4.13
N ARG A 158 -11.51 -22.69 -5.34
CA ARG A 158 -12.23 -22.42 -6.60
C ARG A 158 -12.67 -20.94 -6.74
N GLY A 159 -11.75 -20.02 -6.43
CA GLY A 159 -11.98 -18.58 -6.58
C GLY A 159 -12.93 -17.95 -5.57
N ARG A 160 -13.25 -18.65 -4.47
CA ARG A 160 -14.00 -18.15 -3.34
C ARG A 160 -13.14 -18.13 -2.09
N ILE A 161 -13.51 -17.29 -1.15
CA ILE A 161 -12.99 -17.26 0.22
C ILE A 161 -13.99 -17.98 1.11
N TYR A 162 -13.52 -18.93 1.89
CA TYR A 162 -14.27 -19.66 2.92
C TYR A 162 -13.70 -19.30 4.28
N TYR A 163 -14.56 -18.99 5.21
CA TYR A 163 -14.19 -18.68 6.59
C TYR A 163 -15.02 -19.54 7.53
N ARG A 164 -14.37 -20.25 8.45
CA ARG A 164 -15.06 -21.00 9.48
C ARG A 164 -15.06 -20.24 10.78
N THR A 165 -16.21 -19.72 11.16
CA THR A 165 -16.34 -18.90 12.37
C THR A 165 -16.23 -19.74 13.66
N ASP A 166 -15.78 -19.11 14.75
CA ASP A 166 -15.63 -19.78 16.05
C ASP A 166 -16.96 -20.01 16.74
N ALA A 167 -17.96 -19.21 16.44
CA ALA A 167 -19.27 -19.28 17.04
C ALA A 167 -20.38 -19.35 15.98
N LEU A 168 -21.55 -19.86 16.37
CA LEU A 168 -22.81 -19.70 15.63
C LEU A 168 -23.24 -18.24 15.82
N LEU A 169 -22.69 -17.33 15.04
CA LEU A 169 -22.87 -15.91 15.25
C LEU A 169 -23.87 -15.32 14.29
N ASP A 170 -24.59 -14.35 14.80
CA ASP A 170 -25.35 -13.40 14.02
C ASP A 170 -24.45 -12.69 13.02
N HIS A 171 -24.91 -12.51 11.79
CA HIS A 171 -24.12 -12.00 10.66
C HIS A 171 -23.59 -10.56 10.87
N GLY A 172 -24.02 -9.85 11.90
CA GLY A 172 -23.75 -8.43 12.13
C GLY A 172 -22.36 -8.08 12.66
N ASP A 173 -21.72 -8.98 13.42
CA ASP A 173 -20.63 -8.59 14.34
C ASP A 173 -19.20 -8.96 13.89
N GLN A 174 -18.99 -9.41 12.67
CA GLN A 174 -17.70 -10.02 12.34
C GLN A 174 -16.60 -9.03 11.93
N ASN A 175 -16.88 -7.74 11.67
CA ASN A 175 -15.90 -6.73 11.22
C ASN A 175 -14.83 -7.29 10.25
N LEU A 176 -15.31 -8.08 9.28
CA LEU A 176 -14.45 -8.74 8.30
C LEU A 176 -14.06 -7.77 7.19
N ALA A 177 -12.80 -7.83 6.80
CA ALA A 177 -12.27 -7.08 5.67
C ALA A 177 -11.38 -7.97 4.79
N ILE A 178 -11.18 -7.57 3.55
CA ILE A 178 -10.23 -8.21 2.63
C ILE A 178 -9.20 -7.19 2.14
N ALA A 179 -8.04 -7.68 1.73
CA ALA A 179 -7.11 -6.92 0.90
C ALA A 179 -7.79 -6.65 -0.45
N GLY A 180 -8.30 -5.44 -0.65
CA GLY A 180 -9.19 -5.11 -1.77
C GLY A 180 -8.50 -4.54 -2.99
N ASP A 181 -7.50 -3.69 -2.81
CA ASP A 181 -6.75 -3.03 -3.88
C ASP A 181 -5.40 -3.71 -4.12
N ASP A 182 -4.81 -3.47 -5.29
CA ASP A 182 -3.67 -4.24 -5.76
C ASP A 182 -2.37 -3.84 -5.05
N CYS A 183 -2.00 -2.57 -5.07
CA CYS A 183 -0.73 -2.09 -4.54
C CYS A 183 -0.92 -0.84 -3.69
N GLY A 184 -0.10 -0.70 -2.64
CA GLY A 184 -0.13 0.47 -1.78
C GLY A 184 0.55 1.68 -2.39
N ILE A 185 1.75 1.47 -2.88
CA ILE A 185 2.53 2.51 -3.55
C ILE A 185 2.98 1.95 -4.91
N THR A 186 2.65 2.66 -5.98
CA THR A 186 3.13 2.35 -7.33
C THR A 186 4.08 3.45 -7.80
N LEU A 187 5.26 3.04 -8.26
CA LEU A 187 6.32 3.92 -8.71
C LEU A 187 6.58 3.66 -10.19
N TYR A 188 6.23 4.60 -11.07
CA TYR A 188 6.41 4.42 -12.51
C TYR A 188 7.19 5.56 -13.15
N ALA A 189 8.31 5.24 -13.78
CA ALA A 189 9.20 6.17 -14.48
C ALA A 189 9.63 7.38 -13.64
N ILE A 190 9.79 7.21 -12.33
CA ILE A 190 10.16 8.28 -11.40
C ILE A 190 11.68 8.36 -11.19
N ARG A 191 12.13 9.56 -10.82
CA ARG A 191 13.55 9.83 -10.50
C ARG A 191 13.68 10.75 -9.30
N HIS A 192 14.72 10.51 -8.50
CA HIS A 192 15.04 11.33 -7.33
C HIS A 192 13.87 11.48 -6.38
N VAL A 193 13.37 10.34 -5.87
CA VAL A 193 12.25 10.27 -4.94
C VAL A 193 12.70 9.66 -3.62
N VAL A 194 12.24 10.22 -2.51
CA VAL A 194 12.45 9.68 -1.17
C VAL A 194 11.12 9.39 -0.52
N ILE A 195 10.94 8.16 -0.03
CA ILE A 195 9.77 7.75 0.76
C ILE A 195 10.27 7.31 2.12
N GLU A 196 9.73 7.88 3.18
CA GLU A 196 10.27 7.67 4.52
C GLU A 196 9.22 7.57 5.63
N ASN A 197 9.53 6.76 6.67
CA ASN A 197 8.75 6.63 7.90
C ASN A 197 7.29 6.22 7.68
N LEU A 198 7.06 5.07 7.05
CA LEU A 198 5.74 4.65 6.57
C LEU A 198 5.54 3.14 6.72
N THR A 199 4.34 2.73 7.11
CA THR A 199 3.90 1.33 7.06
C THR A 199 2.87 1.13 5.94
N VAL A 200 3.09 0.12 5.09
CA VAL A 200 2.21 -0.23 3.96
C VAL A 200 1.74 -1.66 4.12
N ARG A 201 0.41 -1.87 4.29
CA ARG A 201 -0.13 -3.19 4.59
C ARG A 201 -1.51 -3.47 4.01
N HIS A 202 -1.87 -4.74 3.99
CA HIS A 202 -3.20 -5.24 3.61
C HIS A 202 -3.54 -4.99 2.14
N TRP A 203 -2.55 -5.00 1.26
CA TRP A 203 -2.75 -4.91 -0.19
C TRP A 203 -2.83 -6.30 -0.80
N ARG A 204 -3.65 -6.45 -1.83
CA ARG A 204 -3.89 -7.75 -2.46
C ARG A 204 -2.64 -8.31 -3.15
N LEU A 205 -1.89 -7.47 -3.81
CA LEU A 205 -0.60 -7.82 -4.38
C LEU A 205 0.52 -7.31 -3.49
N ASP A 206 1.00 -6.11 -3.69
CA ASP A 206 2.24 -5.62 -3.13
C ASP A 206 2.05 -4.40 -2.24
N GLY A 207 2.88 -4.31 -1.20
CA GLY A 207 2.99 -3.06 -0.47
C GLY A 207 3.52 -1.94 -1.37
N ILE A 208 4.66 -2.16 -2.01
CA ILE A 208 5.28 -1.23 -2.97
C ILE A 208 5.56 -1.97 -4.27
N SER A 209 5.22 -1.35 -5.41
CA SER A 209 5.52 -1.88 -6.75
C SER A 209 6.25 -0.83 -7.59
N ALA A 210 7.39 -1.22 -8.16
CA ALA A 210 8.20 -0.42 -9.08
C ALA A 210 8.31 -1.14 -10.44
N PRO A 211 7.26 -1.08 -11.30
CA PRO A 211 7.16 -1.91 -12.49
C PRO A 211 8.08 -1.49 -13.65
N GLY A 212 8.70 -0.31 -13.61
CA GLY A 212 9.65 0.08 -14.65
C GLY A 212 10.19 1.51 -14.56
N LEU A 213 11.40 1.70 -15.07
CA LEU A 213 12.07 2.99 -15.31
C LEU A 213 12.25 3.87 -14.06
N CYS A 214 12.37 3.29 -12.86
CA CYS A 214 12.66 4.04 -11.65
C CYS A 214 14.16 4.15 -11.41
N SER A 215 14.66 5.35 -11.10
CA SER A 215 16.05 5.59 -10.73
C SER A 215 16.19 6.58 -9.58
N ASP A 216 17.24 6.44 -8.78
CA ASP A 216 17.51 7.29 -7.63
C ASP A 216 16.32 7.39 -6.66
N VAL A 217 15.64 6.25 -6.46
CA VAL A 217 14.58 6.11 -5.50
C VAL A 217 15.16 5.57 -4.20
N VAL A 218 14.85 6.23 -3.09
CA VAL A 218 15.31 5.85 -1.76
C VAL A 218 14.10 5.63 -0.85
N LEU A 219 14.05 4.46 -0.24
CA LEU A 219 13.10 4.11 0.82
C LEU A 219 13.84 4.10 2.16
N ARG A 220 13.35 4.81 3.16
CA ARG A 220 13.95 4.87 4.50
C ARG A 220 12.95 4.57 5.60
N ASN A 221 13.30 3.66 6.50
CA ASN A 221 12.43 3.28 7.61
C ASN A 221 10.99 3.00 7.12
N VAL A 222 10.89 2.08 6.14
CA VAL A 222 9.61 1.66 5.55
C VAL A 222 9.33 0.22 5.89
N ILE A 223 8.11 -0.02 6.36
CA ILE A 223 7.60 -1.35 6.72
C ILE A 223 6.55 -1.76 5.68
N CYS A 224 6.77 -2.89 4.99
CA CYS A 224 5.76 -3.52 4.13
C CYS A 224 5.43 -4.90 4.67
N ARG A 225 4.25 -5.07 5.25
CA ARG A 225 3.84 -6.32 5.87
C ARG A 225 2.39 -6.66 5.60
N GLU A 226 2.06 -7.93 5.78
CA GLU A 226 0.66 -8.38 5.66
C GLU A 226 0.05 -8.00 4.29
N ASN A 227 0.85 -8.13 3.21
CA ASN A 227 0.38 -7.96 1.84
C ASN A 227 0.21 -9.34 1.19
N GLY A 228 -0.74 -9.49 0.28
CA GLY A 228 -1.15 -10.80 -0.23
C GLY A 228 -0.14 -11.47 -1.16
N ARG A 229 0.76 -10.74 -1.82
CA ARG A 229 1.82 -11.29 -2.68
C ARG A 229 3.21 -10.95 -2.15
N ALA A 230 3.60 -9.69 -2.20
CA ALA A 230 4.94 -9.26 -1.82
C ALA A 230 4.94 -8.00 -0.95
N GLY A 231 5.98 -7.85 -0.14
CA GLY A 231 6.25 -6.59 0.54
C GLY A 231 6.63 -5.52 -0.48
N MET A 232 7.58 -5.84 -1.35
CA MET A 232 8.01 -4.97 -2.46
C MET A 232 8.29 -5.79 -3.72
N THR A 233 7.87 -5.25 -4.88
CA THR A 233 8.22 -5.78 -6.20
C THR A 233 8.98 -4.73 -7.00
N ILE A 234 10.12 -5.12 -7.58
CA ILE A 234 10.95 -4.28 -8.44
C ILE A 234 11.09 -4.98 -9.78
N SER A 235 10.64 -4.37 -10.88
CA SER A 235 10.67 -5.00 -12.21
C SER A 235 11.24 -4.04 -13.27
N GLY A 236 11.41 -4.58 -14.47
CA GLY A 236 11.94 -3.85 -15.62
C GLY A 236 13.37 -3.39 -15.36
N THR A 237 13.65 -2.11 -15.52
CA THR A 237 14.98 -1.49 -15.27
C THR A 237 14.99 -0.62 -14.01
N SER A 238 14.04 -0.83 -13.11
CA SER A 238 13.90 -0.04 -11.90
C SER A 238 15.05 -0.32 -10.93
N ARG A 239 15.57 0.74 -10.29
CA ARG A 239 16.62 0.68 -9.27
C ARG A 239 16.15 1.37 -8.01
N ILE A 240 16.07 0.61 -6.91
CA ILE A 240 15.60 1.08 -5.62
C ILE A 240 16.69 0.89 -4.57
N ARG A 241 16.98 1.94 -3.82
CA ARG A 241 17.81 1.86 -2.62
C ARG A 241 16.93 1.84 -1.40
N GLY A 242 17.20 0.92 -0.49
CA GLY A 242 16.48 0.76 0.77
C GLY A 242 17.39 0.87 1.97
N GLU A 243 17.00 1.66 2.96
CA GLU A 243 17.68 1.83 4.25
C GLU A 243 16.68 1.58 5.36
N ASP A 244 17.01 0.68 6.33
CA ASP A 244 16.15 0.33 7.46
C ASP A 244 14.76 -0.15 7.02
N LEU A 245 14.71 -1.16 6.14
CA LEU A 245 13.45 -1.72 5.65
C LEU A 245 13.02 -2.96 6.45
N GLU A 246 11.71 -3.09 6.65
CA GLU A 246 11.10 -4.32 7.13
C GLU A 246 10.06 -4.83 6.12
N LEU A 247 10.34 -5.97 5.47
CA LEU A 247 9.46 -6.63 4.51
C LEU A 247 9.14 -8.03 5.04
N THR A 248 8.10 -8.13 5.88
CA THR A 248 7.79 -9.34 6.64
C THR A 248 6.32 -9.72 6.53
N ASP A 249 5.99 -10.96 6.83
CA ASP A 249 4.61 -11.46 6.91
C ASP A 249 3.78 -11.23 5.63
N ASN A 250 4.45 -11.18 4.47
CA ASN A 250 3.77 -11.06 3.19
C ASN A 250 3.46 -12.46 2.61
N GLY A 251 2.46 -12.54 1.75
CA GLY A 251 1.87 -13.81 1.33
C GLY A 251 2.82 -14.79 0.61
N LYS A 252 3.77 -14.30 -0.20
CA LYS A 252 4.73 -15.15 -0.93
C LYS A 252 6.17 -14.66 -0.83
N HIS A 253 6.37 -13.35 -0.95
CA HIS A 253 7.71 -12.76 -1.06
C HIS A 253 7.86 -11.58 -0.11
N SER A 254 8.99 -11.49 0.56
CA SER A 254 9.37 -10.23 1.20
C SER A 254 9.70 -9.19 0.13
N LEU A 255 10.61 -9.56 -0.77
CA LEU A 255 11.05 -8.81 -1.94
C LEU A 255 11.02 -9.72 -3.17
N LEU A 256 10.38 -9.25 -4.23
CA LEU A 256 10.38 -9.88 -5.55
C LEU A 256 11.11 -8.96 -6.54
N VAL A 257 12.19 -9.46 -7.15
CA VAL A 257 12.93 -8.74 -8.18
C VAL A 257 12.82 -9.50 -9.49
N GLU A 258 12.34 -8.82 -10.54
CA GLU A 258 12.07 -9.41 -11.85
C GLU A 258 12.80 -8.65 -12.97
N GLY A 259 13.24 -9.38 -13.98
CA GLY A 259 13.93 -8.82 -15.14
C GLY A 259 15.26 -8.14 -14.75
N PHE A 260 15.45 -6.89 -15.12
CA PHE A 260 16.67 -6.12 -14.84
C PHE A 260 16.54 -5.21 -13.61
N GLY A 261 15.55 -5.48 -12.75
CA GLY A 261 15.34 -4.75 -11.50
C GLY A 261 16.56 -4.87 -10.57
N VAL A 262 16.83 -3.83 -9.80
CA VAL A 262 17.94 -3.81 -8.82
C VAL A 262 17.44 -3.28 -7.47
N ALA A 263 17.71 -4.03 -6.40
CA ALA A 263 17.52 -3.63 -5.03
C ALA A 263 18.89 -3.48 -4.34
N ASP A 264 19.22 -2.28 -3.90
CA ASP A 264 20.39 -2.00 -3.06
C ASP A 264 19.90 -1.73 -1.64
N LEU A 265 19.99 -2.74 -0.76
CA LEU A 265 19.39 -2.71 0.56
C LEU A 265 20.45 -2.68 1.66
N LYS A 266 20.30 -1.75 2.57
CA LYS A 266 21.11 -1.62 3.77
C LYS A 266 20.23 -1.75 5.01
N ASN A 267 20.64 -2.60 5.95
CA ASN A 267 19.91 -2.82 7.20
C ASN A 267 18.43 -3.22 6.97
N ALA A 268 18.19 -4.25 6.14
CA ALA A 268 16.86 -4.70 5.78
C ALA A 268 16.52 -6.05 6.44
N ARG A 269 15.33 -6.14 7.05
CA ARG A 269 14.74 -7.38 7.55
C ARG A 269 13.79 -7.94 6.51
N LEU A 270 14.13 -9.10 5.94
CA LEU A 270 13.40 -9.76 4.87
C LEU A 270 12.96 -11.16 5.32
N THR A 271 11.65 -11.39 5.38
CA THR A 271 11.08 -12.71 5.71
C THR A 271 9.84 -12.97 4.86
N PRO A 272 9.83 -14.02 4.02
CA PRO A 272 10.93 -14.96 3.69
C PRO A 272 12.10 -14.26 2.97
N PRO A 273 13.20 -14.98 2.66
CA PRO A 273 14.30 -14.43 1.85
C PRO A 273 13.83 -13.87 0.51
N PRO A 274 14.58 -12.92 -0.11
CA PRO A 274 14.20 -12.33 -1.38
C PRO A 274 14.11 -13.37 -2.50
N THR A 275 13.22 -13.13 -3.45
CA THR A 275 13.06 -13.93 -4.66
C THR A 275 13.54 -13.13 -5.87
N LEU A 276 14.48 -13.70 -6.62
CA LEU A 276 14.94 -13.19 -7.91
C LEU A 276 14.29 -14.04 -9.00
N ALA A 277 13.49 -13.42 -9.85
CA ALA A 277 12.85 -14.06 -10.98
C ALA A 277 13.41 -13.51 -12.30
N PRO A 278 13.65 -14.38 -13.31
CA PRO A 278 14.20 -13.99 -14.61
C PRO A 278 13.31 -13.01 -15.37
#